data_2fdd776d2a735ff4a0504b6d47dae3b4
#
_entry.id   2fdd776d2a735ff4a0504b6d47dae3b4
#
_cell.length_a   1.000
_cell.length_b   1.000
_cell.length_c   1.000
_cell.angle_alpha   90.00
_cell.angle_beta   90.00
_cell.angle_gamma   90.00
#
_symmetry.space_group_name_H-M   'P 1'
#
loop_
_entity.id
_entity.type
_entity.pdbx_description
1 polymer ?
#
loop_
_entity_poly.entity_id
_entity_poly.type
_entity_poly.pdbx_seq_one_letter_code
_entity_poly.pdbx_strand_id
1 'polypeptide(L)'
;MKNYKNVAIIAGGGTLPKIVYEELSDPYVIGFEGMPCSLSDRAKFHNFNQLGYFFEDLNARGIRSVVMVGDMKRPLLDETKFDEFSKTRSHLIFNAMQQGDDTLLKYIISLFLEANITPIGAHEVVRNLTLKAGVYSGSVDNLNVEDVKRADEILERTSCLDIGQSIVVEAGQVLGLSLIHI
;
A
#
# COMPACT_ATOMS: atom_id res chain seq x y z
N MET A 1 15.24 5.07 17.18
CA MET A 1 14.28 5.49 16.14
C MET A 1 15.04 5.57 14.83
N LYS A 2 14.57 4.89 13.77
CA LYS A 2 15.10 5.18 12.42
C LYS A 2 14.71 6.63 12.11
N ASN A 3 15.68 7.49 11.94
CA ASN A 3 15.42 8.89 11.59
C ASN A 3 15.21 8.95 10.08
N TYR A 4 13.96 8.83 9.65
CA TYR A 4 13.61 8.93 8.24
C TYR A 4 13.71 10.40 7.80
N LYS A 5 14.70 10.70 6.97
CA LYS A 5 14.84 12.01 6.31
C LYS A 5 14.34 11.93 4.87
N ASN A 6 13.83 13.05 4.36
CA ASN A 6 13.36 13.15 2.98
C ASN A 6 12.29 12.11 2.61
N VAL A 7 11.26 12.00 3.46
CA VAL A 7 10.13 11.09 3.30
C VAL A 7 8.93 11.82 2.72
N ALA A 8 8.27 11.19 1.76
CA ALA A 8 6.95 11.60 1.32
C ALA A 8 5.88 10.66 1.88
N ILE A 9 4.70 11.22 2.18
CA ILE A 9 3.48 10.46 2.48
C ILE A 9 2.53 10.63 1.30
N ILE A 10 2.17 9.52 0.64
CA ILE A 10 1.02 9.50 -0.24
C ILE A 10 -0.20 9.20 0.61
N ALA A 11 -1.00 10.23 0.83
CA ALA A 11 -2.09 10.21 1.79
C ALA A 11 -3.43 9.94 1.11
N GLY A 12 -4.04 8.83 1.43
CA GLY A 12 -5.44 8.54 1.13
C GLY A 12 -6.40 9.03 2.22
N GLY A 13 -7.60 8.47 2.23
CA GLY A 13 -8.61 8.69 3.26
C GLY A 13 -8.31 7.96 4.58
N GLY A 14 -9.16 8.18 5.58
CA GLY A 14 -9.08 7.52 6.88
C GLY A 14 -8.12 8.17 7.88
N THR A 15 -7.83 7.48 8.98
CA THR A 15 -7.05 8.00 10.11
C THR A 15 -5.56 7.71 10.01
N LEU A 16 -5.17 6.64 9.32
CA LEU A 16 -3.80 6.16 9.26
C LEU A 16 -2.79 7.20 8.69
N PRO A 17 -3.12 7.99 7.65
CA PRO A 17 -2.19 9.02 7.18
C PRO A 17 -1.84 10.07 8.24
N LYS A 18 -2.79 10.43 9.10
CA LYS A 18 -2.55 11.38 10.21
C LYS A 18 -1.60 10.80 11.26
N ILE A 19 -1.81 9.53 11.62
CA ILE A 19 -0.95 8.81 12.58
C ILE A 19 0.48 8.74 12.06
N VAL A 20 0.67 8.40 10.77
CA VAL A 20 2.01 8.35 10.15
C VAL A 20 2.64 9.74 10.06
N TYR A 21 1.84 10.77 9.77
CA TYR A 21 2.31 12.14 9.71
C TYR A 21 2.86 12.63 11.05
N GLU A 22 2.20 12.30 12.16
CA GLU A 22 2.60 12.70 13.51
C GLU A 22 3.93 12.04 13.97
N GLU A 23 4.27 10.87 13.42
CA GLU A 23 5.51 10.14 13.74
C GLU A 23 6.72 10.61 12.91
N LEU A 24 6.50 11.35 11.84
CA LEU A 24 7.55 11.84 10.94
C LEU A 24 7.85 13.33 11.19
N SER A 25 9.11 13.69 11.04
CA SER A 25 9.52 15.09 11.11
C SER A 25 9.41 15.73 9.73
N ASP A 26 8.41 16.61 9.55
CA ASP A 26 8.19 17.39 8.34
C ASP A 26 8.15 16.58 7.04
N PRO A 27 7.27 15.57 6.93
CA PRO A 27 7.17 14.80 5.71
C PRO A 27 6.50 15.60 4.59
N TYR A 28 6.92 15.36 3.35
CA TYR A 28 6.24 15.91 2.19
C TYR A 28 4.93 15.16 1.94
N VAL A 29 3.80 15.86 2.04
CA VAL A 29 2.48 15.23 1.88
C VAL A 29 1.98 15.38 0.46
N ILE A 30 1.51 14.27 -0.09
CA ILE A 30 0.99 14.14 -1.45
C ILE A 30 -0.44 13.61 -1.39
N GLY A 31 -1.32 14.26 -2.13
CA GLY A 31 -2.65 13.76 -2.49
C GLY A 31 -2.75 13.55 -4.00
N PHE A 32 -3.78 12.86 -4.43
CA PHE A 32 -4.14 12.76 -5.85
C PHE A 32 -5.49 13.36 -6.12
N GLU A 33 -5.61 14.05 -7.25
CA GLU A 33 -6.84 14.71 -7.70
C GLU A 33 -8.00 13.70 -7.80
N GLY A 34 -9.14 14.05 -7.25
CA GLY A 34 -10.33 13.19 -7.25
C GLY A 34 -10.30 12.05 -6.22
N MET A 35 -9.23 11.93 -5.41
CA MET A 35 -9.10 10.91 -4.37
C MET A 35 -9.31 11.49 -2.97
N PRO A 36 -9.83 10.67 -2.03
CA PRO A 36 -9.84 11.05 -0.62
C PRO A 36 -8.42 11.35 -0.13
N CYS A 37 -8.27 12.42 0.65
CA CYS A 37 -7.00 12.75 1.28
C CYS A 37 -7.26 13.36 2.67
N SER A 38 -6.91 12.63 3.73
CA SER A 38 -7.14 13.06 5.11
C SER A 38 -6.18 14.16 5.60
N LEU A 39 -5.16 14.49 4.80
CA LEU A 39 -4.19 15.57 5.02
C LEU A 39 -4.27 16.62 3.92
N SER A 40 -5.46 16.88 3.37
CA SER A 40 -5.69 17.76 2.22
C SER A 40 -5.24 19.21 2.45
N ASP A 41 -5.24 19.68 3.70
CA ASP A 41 -4.78 21.01 4.10
C ASP A 41 -3.25 21.17 3.99
N ARG A 42 -2.51 20.08 3.87
CA ARG A 42 -1.04 20.01 3.82
C ARG A 42 -0.51 19.38 2.54
N ALA A 43 -1.40 18.75 1.77
CA ALA A 43 -1.01 17.97 0.61
C ALA A 43 -0.81 18.83 -0.63
N LYS A 44 0.25 18.53 -1.39
CA LYS A 44 0.32 18.90 -2.80
C LYS A 44 -0.39 17.83 -3.61
N PHE A 45 -1.31 18.26 -4.46
CA PHE A 45 -2.08 17.34 -5.30
C PHE A 45 -1.39 17.12 -6.64
N HIS A 46 -1.35 15.86 -7.06
CA HIS A 46 -0.86 15.40 -8.35
C HIS A 46 -1.98 14.70 -9.13
N ASN A 47 -1.78 14.52 -10.43
CA ASN A 47 -2.72 13.83 -11.29
C ASN A 47 -2.18 12.46 -11.70
N PHE A 48 -2.99 11.40 -11.60
CA PHE A 48 -2.60 10.05 -12.00
C PHE A 48 -2.26 9.91 -13.50
N ASN A 49 -2.75 10.80 -14.32
CA ASN A 49 -2.43 10.82 -15.76
C ASN A 49 -1.02 11.40 -16.03
N GLN A 50 -0.37 11.99 -15.05
CA GLN A 50 0.88 12.74 -15.19
C GLN A 50 1.95 12.25 -14.23
N LEU A 51 2.27 10.96 -14.27
CA LEU A 51 3.22 10.33 -13.35
C LEU A 51 4.65 10.85 -13.54
N GLY A 52 5.03 11.30 -14.73
CA GLY A 52 6.33 11.92 -14.96
C GLY A 52 6.52 13.16 -14.11
N TYR A 53 5.59 14.10 -14.15
CA TYR A 53 5.64 15.30 -13.31
C TYR A 53 5.60 14.99 -11.80
N PHE A 54 4.89 13.94 -11.42
CA PHE A 54 4.89 13.46 -10.04
C PHE A 54 6.29 12.99 -9.60
N PHE A 55 6.97 12.14 -10.38
CA PHE A 55 8.32 11.67 -10.04
C PHE A 55 9.37 12.77 -10.15
N GLU A 56 9.24 13.70 -11.09
CA GLU A 56 10.09 14.89 -11.20
C GLU A 56 10.01 15.76 -9.92
N ASP A 57 8.79 16.01 -9.40
CA ASP A 57 8.60 16.77 -8.17
C ASP A 57 9.24 16.08 -6.95
N LEU A 58 9.08 14.76 -6.82
CA LEU A 58 9.74 14.00 -5.76
C LEU A 58 11.27 14.10 -5.83
N ASN A 59 11.83 13.95 -7.02
CA ASN A 59 13.26 14.04 -7.23
C ASN A 59 13.80 15.47 -6.97
N ALA A 60 13.11 16.49 -7.44
CA ALA A 60 13.49 17.89 -7.21
C ALA A 60 13.50 18.25 -5.71
N ARG A 61 12.67 17.61 -4.91
CA ARG A 61 12.64 17.75 -3.44
C ARG A 61 13.64 16.85 -2.72
N GLY A 62 14.36 16.01 -3.45
CA GLY A 62 15.31 15.07 -2.87
C GLY A 62 14.65 13.96 -2.03
N ILE A 63 13.38 13.62 -2.30
CA ILE A 63 12.68 12.53 -1.61
C ILE A 63 13.42 11.21 -1.88
N ARG A 64 13.61 10.41 -0.84
CA ARG A 64 14.31 9.11 -0.89
C ARG A 64 13.46 7.95 -0.39
N SER A 65 12.39 8.24 0.33
CA SER A 65 11.47 7.21 0.81
C SER A 65 10.03 7.69 0.68
N VAL A 66 9.12 6.74 0.50
CA VAL A 66 7.68 7.02 0.40
C VAL A 66 6.89 6.06 1.28
N VAL A 67 5.89 6.59 1.97
CA VAL A 67 4.88 5.80 2.69
C VAL A 67 3.55 5.98 1.97
N MET A 68 2.97 4.89 1.49
CA MET A 68 1.62 4.89 0.90
C MET A 68 0.63 4.45 1.96
N VAL A 69 -0.29 5.32 2.37
CA VAL A 69 -1.22 5.04 3.47
C VAL A 69 -2.58 5.67 3.26
N GLY A 70 -3.58 4.98 3.73
CA GLY A 70 -4.97 5.43 3.68
C GLY A 70 -5.74 4.83 2.51
N ASP A 71 -7.04 5.04 2.54
CA ASP A 71 -7.97 4.54 1.56
C ASP A 71 -7.87 5.31 0.24
N MET A 72 -7.77 4.60 -0.86
CA MET A 72 -7.65 5.17 -2.20
C MET A 72 -8.40 4.31 -3.21
N LYS A 73 -9.28 4.93 -3.97
CA LYS A 73 -10.01 4.23 -5.04
C LYS A 73 -9.11 4.04 -6.26
N ARG A 74 -9.43 3.06 -7.09
CA ARG A 74 -8.79 2.92 -8.40
C ARG A 74 -9.04 4.17 -9.25
N PRO A 75 -7.98 4.79 -9.79
CA PRO A 75 -8.14 5.96 -10.65
C PRO A 75 -8.75 5.59 -12.00
N LEU A 76 -9.56 6.48 -12.53
CA LEU A 76 -9.95 6.44 -13.93
C LEU A 76 -8.88 7.19 -14.72
N LEU A 77 -8.14 6.47 -15.56
CA LEU A 77 -7.07 7.04 -16.37
C LEU A 77 -7.59 7.47 -17.73
N ASP A 78 -7.09 8.61 -18.20
CA ASP A 78 -7.41 9.20 -19.51
C ASP A 78 -6.10 9.35 -20.29
N GLU A 79 -5.85 8.44 -21.24
CA GLU A 79 -4.62 8.41 -22.03
C GLU A 79 -4.36 9.72 -22.80
N THR A 80 -5.41 10.48 -23.11
CA THR A 80 -5.26 11.77 -23.81
C THR A 80 -4.56 12.82 -22.94
N LYS A 81 -4.54 12.62 -21.62
CA LYS A 81 -3.91 13.50 -20.62
C LYS A 81 -2.57 13.00 -20.13
N PHE A 82 -2.11 11.84 -20.62
CA PHE A 82 -0.84 11.28 -20.20
C PHE A 82 0.33 12.17 -20.61
N ASP A 83 1.26 12.38 -19.67
CA ASP A 83 2.58 12.89 -19.97
C ASP A 83 3.42 11.81 -20.71
N GLU A 84 4.61 12.16 -21.16
CA GLU A 84 5.47 11.26 -21.94
C GLU A 84 5.87 10.01 -21.14
N PHE A 85 6.12 10.16 -19.85
CA PHE A 85 6.43 9.05 -18.94
C PHE A 85 5.27 8.05 -18.85
N SER A 86 4.05 8.56 -18.65
CA SER A 86 2.83 7.75 -18.56
C SER A 86 2.47 7.10 -19.89
N LYS A 87 2.65 7.81 -21.03
CA LYS A 87 2.40 7.28 -22.38
C LYS A 87 3.29 6.08 -22.69
N THR A 88 4.58 6.19 -22.44
CA THR A 88 5.53 5.10 -22.72
C THR A 88 5.27 3.85 -21.89
N ARG A 89 4.57 3.98 -20.77
CA ARG A 89 4.24 2.90 -19.82
C ARG A 89 2.77 2.51 -19.82
N SER A 90 1.94 3.11 -20.66
CA SER A 90 0.47 2.95 -20.64
C SER A 90 0.06 1.48 -20.68
N HIS A 91 0.65 0.67 -21.57
CA HIS A 91 0.34 -0.76 -21.69
C HIS A 91 0.66 -1.55 -20.40
N LEU A 92 1.73 -1.21 -19.67
CA LEU A 92 2.09 -1.85 -18.40
C LEU A 92 1.14 -1.44 -17.28
N ILE A 93 0.75 -0.15 -17.25
CA ILE A 93 -0.20 0.39 -16.28
C ILE A 93 -1.55 -0.32 -16.44
N PHE A 94 -2.11 -0.35 -17.65
CA PHE A 94 -3.41 -0.99 -17.90
C PHE A 94 -3.37 -2.50 -17.66
N ASN A 95 -2.30 -3.17 -18.06
CA ASN A 95 -2.14 -4.60 -17.79
C ASN A 95 -2.12 -4.88 -16.28
N ALA A 96 -1.36 -4.10 -15.49
CA ALA A 96 -1.33 -4.24 -14.03
C ALA A 96 -2.71 -3.97 -13.41
N MET A 97 -3.44 -2.96 -13.91
CA MET A 97 -4.80 -2.67 -13.44
C MET A 97 -5.80 -3.81 -13.73
N GLN A 98 -5.60 -4.60 -14.78
CA GLN A 98 -6.46 -5.74 -15.12
C GLN A 98 -6.16 -7.00 -14.31
N GLN A 99 -4.95 -7.14 -13.78
CA GLN A 99 -4.49 -8.36 -13.08
C GLN A 99 -4.78 -8.39 -11.58
N GLY A 100 -5.37 -7.34 -11.02
CA GLY A 100 -5.68 -7.25 -9.59
C GLY A 100 -4.89 -6.16 -8.85
N ASP A 101 -5.29 -5.92 -7.60
CA ASP A 101 -4.73 -4.80 -6.81
C ASP A 101 -3.29 -5.07 -6.35
N ASP A 102 -2.95 -6.32 -6.04
CA ASP A 102 -1.58 -6.72 -5.68
C ASP A 102 -0.60 -6.51 -6.84
N THR A 103 -0.99 -6.89 -8.06
CA THR A 103 -0.16 -6.66 -9.26
C THR A 103 0.02 -5.18 -9.54
N LEU A 104 -1.04 -4.38 -9.42
CA LEU A 104 -0.96 -2.93 -9.57
C LEU A 104 -0.04 -2.30 -8.52
N LEU A 105 -0.17 -2.70 -7.25
CA LEU A 105 0.67 -2.20 -6.17
C LEU A 105 2.15 -2.57 -6.38
N LYS A 106 2.45 -3.79 -6.78
CA LYS A 106 3.81 -4.23 -7.13
C LYS A 106 4.40 -3.42 -8.27
N TYR A 107 3.60 -3.12 -9.29
CA TYR A 107 4.03 -2.26 -10.38
C TYR A 107 4.32 -0.82 -9.91
N ILE A 108 3.46 -0.23 -9.08
CA ILE A 108 3.70 1.09 -8.47
C ILE A 108 4.99 1.08 -7.65
N ILE A 109 5.22 0.04 -6.85
CA ILE A 109 6.46 -0.13 -6.08
C ILE A 109 7.68 -0.15 -7.01
N SER A 110 7.61 -0.85 -8.15
CA SER A 110 8.71 -0.89 -9.11
C SER A 110 9.03 0.49 -9.69
N LEU A 111 8.03 1.32 -9.97
CA LEU A 111 8.23 2.69 -10.46
C LEU A 111 8.97 3.58 -9.43
N PHE A 112 8.65 3.43 -8.13
CA PHE A 112 9.39 4.13 -7.09
C PHE A 112 10.84 3.68 -7.02
N LEU A 113 11.10 2.38 -7.09
CA LEU A 113 12.46 1.81 -7.08
C LEU A 113 13.27 2.26 -8.30
N GLU A 114 12.67 2.31 -9.49
CA GLU A 114 13.29 2.89 -10.70
C GLU A 114 13.68 4.36 -10.49
N ALA A 115 12.87 5.12 -9.75
CA ALA A 115 13.16 6.51 -9.40
C ALA A 115 14.15 6.67 -8.22
N ASN A 116 14.75 5.58 -7.71
CA ASN A 116 15.59 5.55 -6.51
C ASN A 116 14.88 6.07 -5.25
N ILE A 117 13.58 5.81 -5.13
CA ILE A 117 12.76 6.10 -3.96
C ILE A 117 12.32 4.77 -3.35
N THR A 118 12.60 4.58 -2.06
CA THR A 118 12.29 3.32 -1.36
C THR A 118 10.91 3.40 -0.72
N PRO A 119 9.94 2.58 -1.13
CA PRO A 119 8.70 2.42 -0.39
C PRO A 119 8.98 1.80 0.99
N ILE A 120 8.39 2.36 2.04
CA ILE A 120 8.49 1.87 3.41
C ILE A 120 7.09 1.62 3.97
N GLY A 121 6.94 0.57 4.76
CA GLY A 121 5.67 0.22 5.37
C GLY A 121 5.28 1.18 6.52
N ALA A 122 4.00 1.48 6.67
CA ALA A 122 3.53 2.30 7.79
C ALA A 122 3.94 1.74 9.15
N HIS A 123 4.00 0.41 9.30
CA HIS A 123 4.44 -0.28 10.52
C HIS A 123 5.94 -0.08 10.84
N GLU A 124 6.75 0.29 9.85
CA GLU A 124 8.16 0.63 10.08
C GLU A 124 8.29 2.04 10.67
N VAL A 125 7.35 2.93 10.35
CA VAL A 125 7.28 4.30 10.88
C VAL A 125 6.60 4.31 12.25
N VAL A 126 5.43 3.69 12.35
CA VAL A 126 4.59 3.65 13.57
C VAL A 126 4.78 2.31 14.27
N ARG A 127 5.55 2.31 15.36
CA ARG A 127 6.00 1.07 16.06
C ARG A 127 4.91 0.15 16.58
N ASN A 128 3.76 0.70 16.94
CA ASN A 128 2.66 -0.06 17.57
C ASN A 128 1.49 -0.28 16.60
N LEU A 129 1.72 -0.13 15.31
CA LEU A 129 0.68 -0.29 14.30
C LEU A 129 0.30 -1.77 14.12
N THR A 130 1.22 -2.68 14.36
CA THR A 130 0.99 -4.13 14.23
C THR A 130 1.07 -4.81 15.57
N LEU A 131 0.28 -5.86 15.75
CA LEU A 131 0.35 -6.73 16.91
C LEU A 131 1.68 -7.48 16.91
N LYS A 132 2.21 -7.70 18.11
CA LYS A 132 3.38 -8.59 18.29
C LYS A 132 2.91 -10.05 18.21
N ALA A 133 3.83 -10.95 17.86
CA ALA A 133 3.52 -12.38 17.96
C ALA A 133 3.12 -12.77 19.39
N GLY A 134 2.06 -13.54 19.53
CA GLY A 134 1.57 -13.99 20.85
C GLY A 134 0.08 -14.30 20.87
N VAL A 135 -0.39 -14.84 21.98
CA VAL A 135 -1.80 -15.09 22.26
C VAL A 135 -2.37 -13.89 22.99
N TYR A 136 -3.38 -13.24 22.44
CA TYR A 136 -3.99 -12.03 23.01
C TYR A 136 -5.28 -12.31 23.76
N SER A 137 -5.93 -13.45 23.50
CA SER A 137 -7.15 -13.89 24.18
C SER A 137 -7.28 -15.41 24.07
N GLY A 138 -7.84 -16.04 25.10
CA GLY A 138 -8.02 -17.49 25.13
C GLY A 138 -6.74 -18.27 25.39
N SER A 139 -6.74 -19.55 25.02
CA SER A 139 -5.61 -20.48 25.12
C SER A 139 -5.43 -21.18 23.77
N VAL A 140 -4.20 -21.56 23.48
CA VAL A 140 -3.87 -22.33 22.27
C VAL A 140 -3.64 -23.77 22.65
N ASP A 141 -4.30 -24.69 21.99
CA ASP A 141 -4.10 -26.13 22.10
C ASP A 141 -3.46 -26.71 20.82
N ASN A 142 -3.24 -28.02 20.80
CA ASN A 142 -2.63 -28.69 19.65
C ASN A 142 -3.51 -28.65 18.40
N LEU A 143 -4.83 -28.63 18.54
CA LEU A 143 -5.75 -28.52 17.40
C LEU A 143 -5.63 -27.16 16.75
N ASN A 144 -5.54 -26.09 17.57
CA ASN A 144 -5.33 -24.73 17.03
C ASN A 144 -4.00 -24.62 16.26
N VAL A 145 -2.93 -25.29 16.71
CA VAL A 145 -1.64 -25.30 16.01
C VAL A 145 -1.75 -25.96 14.63
N GLU A 146 -2.47 -27.07 14.52
CA GLU A 146 -2.71 -27.73 13.23
C GLU A 146 -3.58 -26.90 12.31
N ASP A 147 -4.61 -26.23 12.85
CA ASP A 147 -5.48 -25.32 12.10
C ASP A 147 -4.69 -24.12 11.56
N VAL A 148 -3.77 -23.54 12.34
CA VAL A 148 -2.87 -22.46 11.88
C VAL A 148 -1.97 -22.95 10.74
N LYS A 149 -1.33 -24.10 10.87
CA LYS A 149 -0.50 -24.66 9.79
C LYS A 149 -1.30 -24.84 8.50
N ARG A 150 -2.52 -25.40 8.61
CA ARG A 150 -3.40 -25.57 7.47
C ARG A 150 -3.81 -24.24 6.84
N ALA A 151 -4.06 -23.22 7.68
CA ALA A 151 -4.36 -21.88 7.22
C ALA A 151 -3.21 -21.26 6.43
N ASP A 152 -1.98 -21.36 6.96
CA ASP A 152 -0.77 -20.86 6.32
C ASP A 152 -0.53 -21.53 4.96
N GLU A 153 -0.63 -22.87 4.90
CA GLU A 153 -0.48 -23.61 3.63
C GLU A 153 -1.49 -23.17 2.58
N ILE A 154 -2.74 -22.91 2.96
CA ILE A 154 -3.78 -22.49 2.03
C ILE A 154 -3.51 -21.06 1.54
N LEU A 155 -3.20 -20.14 2.45
CA LEU A 155 -2.88 -18.76 2.09
C LEU A 155 -1.65 -18.69 1.19
N GLU A 156 -0.61 -19.46 1.47
CA GLU A 156 0.60 -19.52 0.63
C GLU A 156 0.28 -19.98 -0.80
N ARG A 157 -0.52 -21.08 -0.94
CA ARG A 157 -0.91 -21.61 -2.25
C ARG A 157 -1.86 -20.71 -3.03
N THR A 158 -2.67 -19.91 -2.34
CA THR A 158 -3.66 -19.02 -2.97
C THR A 158 -3.12 -17.60 -3.17
N SER A 159 -1.99 -17.26 -2.59
CA SER A 159 -1.37 -15.93 -2.68
C SER A 159 -1.10 -15.47 -4.12
N CYS A 160 -0.72 -16.40 -4.99
CA CYS A 160 -0.46 -16.09 -6.41
C CYS A 160 -1.74 -15.78 -7.21
N LEU A 161 -2.91 -16.11 -6.66
CA LEU A 161 -4.22 -15.88 -7.29
C LEU A 161 -4.88 -14.59 -6.82
N ASP A 162 -4.31 -13.92 -5.81
CA ASP A 162 -4.84 -12.70 -5.17
C ASP A 162 -6.31 -12.84 -4.71
N ILE A 163 -6.68 -14.04 -4.18
CA ILE A 163 -8.06 -14.39 -3.80
C ILE A 163 -8.31 -14.44 -2.30
N GLY A 164 -7.51 -13.78 -1.49
CA GLY A 164 -7.77 -13.66 -0.06
C GLY A 164 -6.53 -13.35 0.76
N GLN A 165 -6.76 -12.66 1.88
CA GLN A 165 -5.68 -12.21 2.78
C GLN A 165 -5.84 -12.75 4.20
N SER A 166 -6.98 -13.34 4.52
CA SER A 166 -7.22 -13.99 5.80
C SER A 166 -8.15 -15.18 5.66
N ILE A 167 -7.96 -16.17 6.52
CA ILE A 167 -8.70 -17.43 6.48
C ILE A 167 -9.10 -17.82 7.90
N VAL A 168 -10.26 -18.44 8.03
CA VAL A 168 -10.72 -19.05 9.29
C VAL A 168 -10.72 -20.56 9.12
N VAL A 169 -10.02 -21.24 10.02
CA VAL A 169 -9.95 -22.70 10.06
C VAL A 169 -10.37 -23.17 11.45
N GLU A 170 -11.19 -24.21 11.54
CA GLU A 170 -11.58 -24.87 12.78
C GLU A 170 -11.66 -26.39 12.56
N ALA A 171 -11.01 -27.16 13.43
CA ALA A 171 -10.94 -28.61 13.36
C ALA A 171 -10.56 -29.14 11.95
N GLY A 172 -9.60 -28.51 11.31
CA GLY A 172 -9.14 -28.84 9.96
C GLY A 172 -10.05 -28.39 8.82
N GLN A 173 -11.19 -27.73 9.10
CA GLN A 173 -12.12 -27.24 8.09
C GLN A 173 -11.96 -25.75 7.83
N VAL A 174 -11.94 -25.38 6.56
CA VAL A 174 -11.96 -23.96 6.15
C VAL A 174 -13.37 -23.45 6.25
N LEU A 175 -13.62 -22.56 7.20
CA LEU A 175 -14.94 -21.95 7.43
C LEU A 175 -15.15 -20.68 6.61
N GLY A 176 -14.09 -20.00 6.22
CA GLY A 176 -14.18 -18.80 5.42
C GLY A 176 -12.82 -18.30 4.94
N LEU A 177 -12.83 -17.66 3.77
CA LEU A 177 -11.72 -16.94 3.21
C LEU A 177 -12.17 -15.48 3.03
N SER A 178 -11.44 -14.54 3.61
CA SER A 178 -11.77 -13.13 3.50
C SER A 178 -11.11 -12.52 2.29
N LEU A 179 -11.95 -11.94 1.45
CA LEU A 179 -11.54 -11.01 0.40
C LEU A 179 -11.62 -9.61 1.00
N ILE A 180 -10.54 -8.86 0.98
CA ILE A 180 -10.61 -7.43 1.24
C ILE A 180 -11.21 -6.81 -0.02
N HIS A 181 -12.49 -6.51 0.02
CA HIS A 181 -13.12 -5.65 -0.97
C HIS A 181 -12.72 -4.21 -0.64
N ILE A 182 -11.80 -3.70 -1.38
CA ILE A 182 -11.46 -2.29 -1.35
C ILE A 182 -12.42 -1.51 -2.25
#